data_3f40509092110953409019f6efae211a
#
_entry.id   3f40509092110953409019f6efae211a
#
_cell.length_a   1.000
_cell.length_b   1.000
_cell.length_c   1.000
_cell.angle_alpha   90.00
_cell.angle_beta   90.00
_cell.angle_gamma   90.00
#
_symmetry.space_group_name_H-M   'P 1'
#
loop_
_entity.id
_entity.type
_entity.pdbx_description
1 polymer ?
#
loop_
_entity_poly.entity_id
_entity_poly.type
_entity_poly.pdbx_seq_one_letter_code
_entity_poly.pdbx_strand_id
1 'polypeptide(L)'
;MLGNGLACWDLDDVIDDAGAPSPAARSVLDDVGDDALWVERSQSGRGLHVFVHGRGPSKQTRHVSYYSHSRFIAVTGRRFTY
;
A
#
# COMPACT_ATOMS: atom_id res chain seq x y z
N MET A 1 13.83 -2.47 3.71
CA MET A 1 13.06 -3.50 4.42
C MET A 1 12.13 -2.86 5.43
N LEU A 2 10.96 -3.42 5.62
CA LEU A 2 10.03 -2.97 6.64
C LEU A 2 10.55 -3.29 8.04
N GLY A 3 10.21 -2.43 8.97
CA GLY A 3 10.65 -2.50 10.37
C GLY A 3 11.07 -1.14 10.87
N ASN A 4 11.47 -1.05 12.13
CA ASN A 4 11.87 0.22 12.75
C ASN A 4 10.81 1.33 12.61
N GLY A 5 9.54 0.96 12.64
CA GLY A 5 8.44 1.89 12.51
C GLY A 5 7.95 2.12 11.08
N LEU A 6 8.56 1.49 10.08
CA LEU A 6 8.08 1.55 8.70
C LEU A 6 7.16 0.37 8.40
N ALA A 7 6.00 0.66 7.86
CA ALA A 7 5.01 -0.35 7.48
C ALA A 7 4.49 -0.07 6.07
N CYS A 8 3.87 -1.06 5.47
CA CYS A 8 3.32 -0.95 4.13
C CYS A 8 1.98 -1.66 4.02
N TRP A 9 0.99 -0.97 3.47
CA TRP A 9 -0.22 -1.58 2.94
C TRP A 9 0.06 -2.01 1.51
N ASP A 10 -0.09 -3.30 1.25
CA ASP A 10 0.07 -3.89 -0.08
C ASP A 10 -1.31 -4.26 -0.61
N LEU A 11 -1.77 -3.52 -1.60
CA LEU A 11 -3.10 -3.64 -2.18
C LEU A 11 -2.98 -4.26 -3.57
N ASP A 12 -3.52 -5.46 -3.74
CA ASP A 12 -3.44 -6.21 -4.98
C ASP A 12 -4.68 -6.03 -5.83
N ASP A 13 -4.49 -5.82 -7.14
CA ASP A 13 -5.56 -5.77 -8.14
C ASP A 13 -6.66 -4.77 -7.77
N VAL A 14 -6.25 -3.59 -7.36
CA VAL A 14 -7.16 -2.54 -6.88
C VAL A 14 -7.23 -1.32 -7.81
N ILE A 15 -6.54 -1.35 -8.95
CA ILE A 15 -6.57 -0.27 -9.93
C ILE A 15 -7.21 -0.80 -11.22
N ASP A 16 -8.25 -0.11 -11.69
CA ASP A 16 -8.95 -0.49 -12.91
C ASP A 16 -8.20 -0.03 -14.16
N ASP A 17 -8.74 -0.36 -15.33
CA ASP A 17 -8.13 -0.03 -16.62
C ASP A 17 -8.06 1.48 -16.87
N ALA A 18 -8.88 2.27 -16.20
CA ALA A 18 -8.84 3.73 -16.28
C ALA A 18 -7.84 4.33 -15.28
N GLY A 19 -7.19 3.51 -14.45
CA GLY A 19 -6.24 3.96 -13.45
C GLY A 19 -6.88 4.41 -12.14
N ALA A 20 -8.17 4.11 -11.93
CA ALA A 20 -8.88 4.51 -10.72
C ALA A 20 -8.79 3.42 -9.63
N PRO A 21 -8.61 3.81 -8.35
CA PRO A 21 -8.57 2.84 -7.27
C PRO A 21 -9.96 2.28 -6.96
N SER A 22 -10.00 1.01 -6.54
CA SER A 22 -11.23 0.35 -6.11
C SER A 22 -11.77 0.98 -4.82
N PRO A 23 -13.04 0.72 -4.46
CA PRO A 23 -13.58 1.19 -3.18
C PRO A 23 -12.77 0.71 -1.97
N ALA A 24 -12.25 -0.53 -2.00
CA ALA A 24 -11.40 -1.05 -0.94
C ALA A 24 -10.09 -0.25 -0.82
N ALA A 25 -9.45 0.07 -1.95
CA ALA A 25 -8.25 0.89 -1.96
C ALA A 25 -8.54 2.31 -1.47
N ARG A 26 -9.64 2.90 -1.90
CA ARG A 26 -10.05 4.24 -1.44
C ARG A 26 -10.25 4.27 0.07
N SER A 27 -10.83 3.22 0.63
CA SER A 27 -11.03 3.11 2.07
C SER A 27 -9.68 3.15 2.82
N VAL A 28 -8.70 2.40 2.35
CA VAL A 28 -7.34 2.42 2.94
C VAL A 28 -6.71 3.80 2.80
N LEU A 29 -6.78 4.39 1.60
CA LEU A 29 -6.19 5.70 1.34
C LEU A 29 -6.83 6.79 2.22
N ASP A 30 -8.15 6.74 2.40
CA ASP A 30 -8.87 7.69 3.23
C ASP A 30 -8.52 7.51 4.72
N ASP A 31 -8.41 6.26 5.19
CA ASP A 31 -8.04 5.97 6.57
C ASP A 31 -6.61 6.41 6.89
N VAL A 32 -5.69 6.21 5.96
CA VAL A 32 -4.30 6.62 6.12
C VAL A 32 -4.17 8.13 6.01
N GLY A 33 -4.83 8.73 5.03
CA GLY A 33 -4.85 10.18 4.85
C GLY A 33 -3.45 10.78 4.79
N ASP A 34 -3.21 11.78 5.63
CA ASP A 34 -1.92 12.50 5.67
C ASP A 34 -0.79 11.68 6.32
N ASP A 35 -1.09 10.53 6.92
CA ASP A 35 -0.07 9.66 7.50
C ASP A 35 0.71 8.88 6.44
N ALA A 36 0.27 8.90 5.19
CA ALA A 36 0.98 8.25 4.10
C ALA A 36 2.31 8.96 3.84
N LEU A 37 3.40 8.21 3.94
CA LEU A 37 4.74 8.71 3.63
C LEU A 37 4.98 8.68 2.13
N TRP A 38 4.47 7.65 1.45
CA TRP A 38 4.66 7.45 0.03
C TRP A 38 3.59 6.48 -0.48
N VAL A 39 2.99 6.80 -1.61
CA VAL A 39 2.03 5.93 -2.29
C VAL A 39 2.53 5.69 -3.71
N GLU A 40 2.64 4.44 -4.10
CA GLU A 40 3.13 4.08 -5.43
C GLU A 40 2.34 2.93 -6.03
N ARG A 41 2.39 2.81 -7.36
CA ARG A 41 1.87 1.64 -8.05
C ARG A 41 2.85 0.48 -7.91
N SER A 42 2.31 -0.73 -7.79
CA SER A 42 3.10 -1.95 -7.83
C SER A 42 3.67 -2.18 -9.24
N GLN A 43 4.56 -3.16 -9.38
CA GLN A 43 5.19 -3.50 -10.66
C GLN A 43 4.16 -3.86 -11.73
N SER A 44 3.08 -4.55 -11.34
CA SER A 44 2.01 -4.90 -12.29
C SER A 44 1.24 -3.70 -12.81
N GLY A 45 1.30 -2.57 -12.10
CA GLY A 45 0.52 -1.38 -12.40
C GLY A 45 -0.92 -1.43 -11.89
N ARG A 46 -1.36 -2.56 -11.31
CA ARG A 46 -2.73 -2.77 -10.84
C ARG A 46 -2.84 -2.75 -9.32
N GLY A 47 -1.74 -2.74 -8.61
CA GLY A 47 -1.70 -2.68 -7.16
C GLY A 47 -1.13 -1.38 -6.64
N LEU A 48 -1.21 -1.19 -5.34
CA LEU A 48 -0.67 -0.03 -4.65
C LEU A 48 0.17 -0.47 -3.46
N HIS A 49 1.25 0.26 -3.23
CA HIS A 49 2.01 0.22 -1.98
C HIS A 49 1.80 1.53 -1.25
N VAL A 50 1.27 1.48 -0.05
CA VAL A 50 1.07 2.66 0.80
C VAL A 50 2.00 2.53 2.00
N PHE A 51 3.08 3.30 2.01
CA PHE A 51 4.07 3.28 3.09
C PHE A 51 3.67 4.24 4.19
N VAL A 52 3.69 3.76 5.41
CA VAL A 52 3.26 4.53 6.59
C VAL A 52 4.21 4.24 7.75
N HIS A 53 4.16 5.07 8.78
CA HIS A 53 4.71 4.69 10.08
C HIS A 53 3.73 3.72 10.74
N GLY A 54 4.25 2.57 11.20
CA GLY A 54 3.36 1.60 11.83
C GLY A 54 4.12 0.47 12.50
N ARG A 55 3.44 -0.19 13.43
CA ARG A 55 3.93 -1.33 14.19
C ARG A 55 2.81 -2.33 14.40
N GLY A 56 3.16 -3.49 14.88
CA GLY A 56 2.19 -4.52 15.22
C GLY A 56 2.24 -5.69 14.27
N PRO A 57 1.37 -6.67 14.45
CA PRO A 57 1.36 -7.86 13.61
C PRO A 57 0.92 -7.52 12.19
N SER A 58 1.50 -8.23 11.23
CA SER A 58 1.06 -8.16 9.84
C SER A 58 -0.36 -8.72 9.73
N LYS A 59 -1.13 -8.16 8.79
CA LYS A 59 -2.50 -8.60 8.50
C LYS A 59 -2.61 -8.89 7.02
N GLN A 60 -3.41 -9.87 6.68
CA GLN A 60 -3.59 -10.25 5.30
C GLN A 60 -5.05 -10.62 5.03
N THR A 61 -5.63 -10.01 4.00
CA THR A 61 -6.92 -10.38 3.45
C THR A 61 -6.75 -10.68 1.96
N ARG A 62 -7.83 -10.93 1.24
CA ARG A 62 -7.76 -11.34 -0.17
C ARG A 62 -6.99 -10.36 -1.07
N HIS A 63 -7.24 -9.06 -0.93
CA HIS A 63 -6.62 -8.03 -1.78
C HIS A 63 -5.84 -6.99 -1.00
N VAL A 64 -5.88 -7.03 0.32
CA VAL A 64 -5.29 -6.03 1.20
C VAL A 64 -4.42 -6.72 2.22
N SER A 65 -3.16 -6.38 2.25
CA SER A 65 -2.19 -6.91 3.21
C SER A 65 -1.49 -5.76 3.90
N TYR A 66 -1.20 -5.93 5.19
CA TYR A 66 -0.46 -4.97 5.97
C TYR A 66 0.79 -5.64 6.53
N TYR A 67 1.94 -5.06 6.21
CA TYR A 67 3.23 -5.58 6.67
C TYR A 67 3.96 -4.50 7.46
N SER A 68 4.45 -4.84 8.63
CA SER A 68 5.13 -3.89 9.52
C SER A 68 6.55 -4.30 9.89
N HIS A 69 6.99 -5.50 9.49
CA HIS A 69 8.34 -5.98 9.81
C HIS A 69 8.74 -7.17 8.95
N SER A 70 10.05 -7.37 8.87
CA SER A 70 10.66 -8.59 8.29
C SER A 70 10.21 -8.88 6.86
N ARG A 71 9.94 -7.84 6.06
CA ARG A 71 9.52 -8.01 4.69
C ARG A 71 10.18 -6.99 3.78
N PHE A 72 10.61 -7.46 2.63
CA PHE A 72 11.05 -6.59 1.54
C PHE A 72 9.87 -6.32 0.61
N ILE A 73 9.66 -5.05 0.31
CA ILE A 73 8.68 -4.61 -0.68
C ILE A 73 9.47 -4.00 -1.84
N ALA A 74 9.17 -4.45 -3.05
CA ALA A 74 9.79 -3.89 -4.24
C ALA A 74 9.31 -2.46 -4.46
N VAL A 75 10.20 -1.49 -4.28
CA VAL A 75 9.88 -0.07 -4.50
C VAL A 75 9.98 0.20 -5.99
N THR A 76 8.89 0.68 -6.59
CA THR A 76 8.82 0.92 -8.02
C THR A 76 9.19 2.36 -8.40
N GLY A 77 9.03 3.30 -7.49
CA GLY A 77 9.18 4.73 -7.75
C GLY A 77 8.04 5.34 -8.57
N ARG A 78 7.01 4.57 -8.89
CA ARG A 78 5.85 5.02 -9.69
C ARG A 78 4.80 5.63 -8.79
N ARG A 79 5.06 6.84 -8.34
CA ARG A 79 4.17 7.54 -7.41
C ARG A 79 2.74 7.58 -7.92
N PHE A 80 1.79 7.27 -7.05
CA PHE A 80 0.37 7.33 -7.34
C PHE A 80 -0.25 8.55 -6.69
N THR A 81 -0.97 9.34 -7.48
CA THR A 81 -1.76 10.48 -6.99
C THR A 81 -3.25 10.19 -7.20
N TYR A 82 -4.05 10.57 -6.24
CA TYR A 82 -5.47 10.25 -6.22
C TYR A 82 -6.32 11.42 -5.74
#